data_f449bffbf212ce33551909ea9fd75d40
#
_entry.id   f449bffbf212ce33551909ea9fd75d40
#
_cell.length_a   1.000
_cell.length_b   1.000
_cell.length_c   1.000
_cell.angle_alpha   90.00
_cell.angle_beta   90.00
_cell.angle_gamma   90.00
#
_symmetry.space_group_name_H-M   'P 1'
#
loop_
_entity.id
_entity.type
_entity.pdbx_description
1 polymer ?
#
loop_
_entity_poly.entity_id
_entity_poly.type
_entity_poly.pdbx_seq_one_letter_code
_entity_poly.pdbx_strand_id
1 'polypeptide(L)'
;MNHRIAKSTILSTCLQKQQELIDHFNQRVEDVKAEAYNNNETPSQTDEGSNSPEEFLQTLGQELDFVRAEMEVLRSIDPANPANVVERGAVVVTNHRTFFIGVSSEGIEIDGQKIFGMSEHAPLYSHMKGHRKGDSVEYNKTRYVIEDIY
;
A
#
# COMPACT_ATOMS: atom_id res chain seq x y z
N MET A 1 -5.64 6.30 -26.99
CA MET A 1 -6.57 5.31 -26.61
C MET A 1 -6.19 4.69 -25.32
N ASN A 2 -7.08 4.68 -24.39
CA ASN A 2 -6.73 4.17 -23.12
C ASN A 2 -6.77 2.67 -23.11
N HIS A 3 -5.67 2.12 -22.73
CA HIS A 3 -5.53 0.69 -22.73
C HIS A 3 -5.66 0.22 -21.29
N ARG A 4 -6.56 -0.69 -21.07
CA ARG A 4 -6.72 -1.24 -19.74
C ARG A 4 -5.58 -2.19 -19.44
N ILE A 5 -4.96 -1.99 -18.29
CA ILE A 5 -3.92 -2.92 -17.85
C ILE A 5 -4.62 -4.03 -17.08
N ALA A 6 -4.22 -5.26 -17.33
CA ALA A 6 -4.85 -6.41 -16.70
C ALA A 6 -4.76 -6.32 -15.19
N LYS A 7 -5.88 -6.52 -14.50
CA LYS A 7 -5.90 -6.45 -13.03
C LYS A 7 -5.01 -7.51 -12.43
N SER A 8 -4.89 -8.66 -13.06
CA SER A 8 -3.99 -9.70 -12.55
C SER A 8 -2.55 -9.24 -12.54
N THR A 9 -2.14 -8.45 -13.53
CA THR A 9 -0.78 -7.92 -13.56
C THR A 9 -0.61 -6.86 -12.49
N ILE A 10 -1.59 -5.99 -12.32
CA ILE A 10 -1.52 -4.96 -11.29
C ILE A 10 -1.45 -5.61 -9.92
N LEU A 11 -2.32 -6.58 -9.65
CA LEU A 11 -2.37 -7.23 -8.36
C LEU A 11 -1.09 -8.00 -8.07
N SER A 12 -0.57 -8.74 -9.06
CA SER A 12 0.64 -9.51 -8.82
C SER A 12 1.83 -8.60 -8.55
N THR A 13 1.89 -7.43 -9.19
CA THR A 13 2.94 -6.47 -8.92
C THR A 13 2.80 -5.92 -7.50
N CYS A 14 1.58 -5.63 -7.07
CA CYS A 14 1.36 -5.16 -5.72
C CYS A 14 1.71 -6.23 -4.69
N LEU A 15 1.34 -7.48 -4.95
CA LEU A 15 1.66 -8.58 -4.04
C LEU A 15 3.16 -8.76 -3.92
N GLN A 16 3.88 -8.67 -5.02
CA GLN A 16 5.33 -8.81 -5.00
C GLN A 16 5.97 -7.69 -4.19
N LYS A 17 5.55 -6.46 -4.43
CA LYS A 17 6.11 -5.33 -3.69
C LYS A 17 5.79 -5.42 -2.20
N GLN A 18 4.60 -5.88 -1.87
CA GLN A 18 4.22 -6.01 -0.47
C GLN A 18 5.03 -7.11 0.20
N GLN A 19 5.30 -8.20 -0.50
CA GLN A 19 6.11 -9.27 0.05
C GLN A 19 7.56 -8.78 0.28
N GLU A 20 8.09 -8.00 -0.65
CA GLU A 20 9.42 -7.43 -0.48
C GLU A 20 9.48 -6.52 0.74
N LEU A 21 8.41 -5.77 0.98
CA LEU A 21 8.35 -4.89 2.13
C LEU A 21 8.31 -5.70 3.42
N ILE A 22 7.52 -6.77 3.46
CA ILE A 22 7.46 -7.65 4.61
C ILE A 22 8.83 -8.27 4.87
N ASP A 23 9.49 -8.73 3.81
CA ASP A 23 10.82 -9.34 3.96
C ASP A 23 11.82 -8.34 4.48
N HIS A 24 11.73 -7.09 4.03
CA HIS A 24 12.61 -6.04 4.48
C HIS A 24 12.42 -5.79 5.98
N PHE A 25 11.17 -5.70 6.45
CA PHE A 25 10.93 -5.50 7.87
C PHE A 25 11.38 -6.70 8.70
N ASN A 26 11.17 -7.91 8.19
CA ASN A 26 11.65 -9.09 8.89
C ASN A 26 13.17 -9.08 9.02
N GLN A 27 13.87 -8.68 7.96
CA GLN A 27 15.32 -8.60 8.00
C GLN A 27 15.78 -7.54 9.01
N ARG A 28 15.08 -6.41 9.07
CA ARG A 28 15.44 -5.39 10.04
C ARG A 28 15.25 -5.88 11.47
N VAL A 29 14.21 -6.66 11.71
CA VAL A 29 13.98 -7.23 13.02
C VAL A 29 15.14 -8.15 13.41
N GLU A 30 15.58 -8.99 12.46
CA GLU A 30 16.69 -9.90 12.73
C GLU A 30 17.98 -9.13 12.96
N ASP A 31 18.21 -8.07 12.19
CA ASP A 31 19.41 -7.26 12.34
C ASP A 31 19.46 -6.59 13.72
N VAL A 32 18.33 -6.05 14.18
CA VAL A 32 18.28 -5.40 15.46
C VAL A 32 18.48 -6.42 16.58
N LYS A 33 17.91 -7.61 16.46
CA LYS A 33 18.11 -8.65 17.45
C LYS A 33 19.57 -9.06 17.51
N ALA A 34 20.22 -9.19 16.36
CA ALA A 34 21.61 -9.58 16.33
C ALA A 34 22.50 -8.52 16.96
N GLU A 35 22.20 -7.26 16.68
CA GLU A 35 22.98 -6.18 17.28
C GLU A 35 22.80 -6.13 18.78
N ALA A 36 21.58 -6.29 19.24
CA ALA A 36 21.31 -6.27 20.67
C ALA A 36 22.03 -7.42 21.37
N TYR A 37 22.04 -8.58 20.72
CA TYR A 37 22.69 -9.71 21.31
C TYR A 37 24.19 -9.54 21.34
N ASN A 38 24.75 -9.00 20.27
CA ASN A 38 26.20 -8.81 20.19
C ASN A 38 26.69 -7.73 21.14
N ASN A 39 25.84 -6.75 21.44
CA ASN A 39 26.27 -5.68 22.33
C ASN A 39 25.89 -5.93 23.76
N ASN A 40 25.57 -7.14 24.12
CA ASN A 40 25.08 -7.43 25.41
C ASN A 40 26.06 -7.16 26.48
N GLU A 41 27.32 -7.27 26.23
CA GLU A 41 28.22 -7.09 27.29
C GLU A 41 28.65 -5.73 27.41
N THR A 42 28.31 -4.78 26.68
CA THR A 42 28.74 -3.48 26.83
C THR A 42 27.66 -2.74 27.42
N PRO A 43 27.54 -2.51 28.55
CA PRO A 43 26.50 -1.84 29.17
C PRO A 43 26.62 -0.44 28.90
N SER A 44 26.05 0.06 28.07
CA SER A 44 26.26 1.32 27.77
C SER A 44 25.52 2.17 28.43
N GLN A 45 25.55 2.35 29.37
CA GLN A 45 24.88 3.18 30.13
C GLN A 45 24.48 4.40 29.59
N THR A 46 24.76 4.73 28.58
CA THR A 46 24.58 6.00 28.31
C THR A 46 23.52 6.28 27.45
N ASP A 47 22.71 5.65 27.20
CA ASP A 47 21.82 5.98 26.32
C ASP A 47 20.74 6.61 26.71
N GLU A 48 20.81 7.58 27.38
CA GLU A 48 19.80 8.32 27.69
C GLU A 48 19.09 8.78 26.54
N GLY A 49 17.96 8.76 26.41
CA GLY A 49 17.22 9.33 25.39
C GLY A 49 17.12 8.52 24.17
N SER A 50 17.85 7.52 24.02
CA SER A 50 17.74 6.81 22.82
C SER A 50 16.86 5.65 22.99
N ASN A 51 16.34 5.15 21.93
CA ASN A 51 15.47 4.01 21.97
C ASN A 51 16.24 2.79 22.33
N SER A 52 15.72 2.03 23.25
CA SER A 52 16.32 0.75 23.57
C SER A 52 16.03 -0.22 22.42
N PRO A 53 16.82 -1.25 22.27
CA PRO A 53 16.52 -2.26 21.26
C PRO A 53 15.13 -2.84 21.42
N GLU A 54 14.64 -2.95 22.65
CA GLU A 54 13.31 -3.50 22.86
C GLU A 54 12.24 -2.57 22.33
N GLU A 55 12.40 -1.27 22.54
CA GLU A 55 11.43 -0.32 22.02
C GLU A 55 11.47 -0.30 20.50
N PHE A 56 12.66 -0.38 19.93
CA PHE A 56 12.80 -0.39 18.50
C PHE A 56 12.13 -1.64 17.91
N LEU A 57 12.35 -2.79 18.54
CA LEU A 57 11.73 -4.03 18.07
C LEU A 57 10.21 -3.96 18.18
N GLN A 58 9.69 -3.32 19.21
CA GLN A 58 8.26 -3.16 19.34
C GLN A 58 7.71 -2.31 18.20
N THR A 59 8.38 -1.23 17.86
CA THR A 59 7.96 -0.38 16.77
C THR A 59 8.01 -1.13 15.44
N LEU A 60 9.09 -1.86 15.18
CA LEU A 60 9.19 -2.65 13.96
C LEU A 60 8.11 -3.72 13.90
N GLY A 61 7.79 -4.32 15.05
CA GLY A 61 6.74 -5.32 15.10
C GLY A 61 5.39 -4.76 14.74
N GLN A 62 5.10 -3.53 15.20
CA GLN A 62 3.84 -2.88 14.86
C GLN A 62 3.78 -2.56 13.37
N GLU A 63 4.89 -2.10 12.81
CA GLU A 63 4.91 -1.82 11.37
C GLU A 63 4.79 -3.09 10.56
N LEU A 64 5.42 -4.17 11.02
CA LEU A 64 5.31 -5.45 10.35
C LEU A 64 3.88 -5.97 10.38
N ASP A 65 3.20 -5.82 11.52
CA ASP A 65 1.79 -6.22 11.61
C ASP A 65 0.93 -5.42 10.63
N PHE A 66 1.25 -4.13 10.47
CA PHE A 66 0.50 -3.29 9.56
C PHE A 66 0.70 -3.74 8.10
N VAL A 67 1.94 -4.00 7.70
CA VAL A 67 2.17 -4.41 6.30
C VAL A 67 1.65 -5.81 6.04
N ARG A 68 1.60 -6.67 7.06
CA ARG A 68 0.96 -7.98 6.90
C ARG A 68 -0.54 -7.85 6.73
N ALA A 69 -1.16 -6.92 7.45
CA ALA A 69 -2.58 -6.67 7.29
C ALA A 69 -2.87 -6.13 5.90
N GLU A 70 -1.99 -5.27 5.37
CA GLU A 70 -2.14 -4.78 4.00
C GLU A 70 -2.03 -5.92 3.00
N MET A 71 -1.13 -6.87 3.25
CA MET A 71 -1.01 -8.04 2.38
C MET A 71 -2.31 -8.83 2.35
N GLU A 72 -2.99 -8.95 3.50
CA GLU A 72 -4.27 -9.66 3.52
C GLU A 72 -5.34 -8.93 2.72
N VAL A 73 -5.31 -7.60 2.72
CA VAL A 73 -6.22 -6.84 1.88
C VAL A 73 -5.97 -7.19 0.41
N LEU A 74 -4.70 -7.21 -0.01
CA LEU A 74 -4.38 -7.55 -1.40
C LEU A 74 -4.81 -8.98 -1.74
N ARG A 75 -4.60 -9.90 -0.82
CA ARG A 75 -4.97 -11.30 -1.04
C ARG A 75 -6.47 -11.51 -1.13
N SER A 76 -7.25 -10.58 -0.57
CA SER A 76 -8.69 -10.68 -0.63
C SER A 76 -9.26 -10.27 -2.00
N ILE A 77 -8.45 -9.71 -2.86
CA ILE A 77 -8.90 -9.20 -4.14
C ILE A 77 -8.82 -10.30 -5.18
N ASP A 78 -9.94 -10.52 -5.89
CA ASP A 78 -9.97 -11.47 -7.00
C ASP A 78 -9.85 -10.66 -8.28
N PRO A 79 -8.73 -10.77 -9.00
CA PRO A 79 -8.56 -9.96 -10.20
C PRO A 79 -9.50 -10.32 -11.35
N ALA A 80 -10.17 -11.45 -11.25
CA ALA A 80 -11.13 -11.84 -12.27
C ALA A 80 -12.50 -11.18 -12.09
N ASN A 81 -12.75 -10.60 -10.90
CA ASN A 81 -14.04 -9.97 -10.67
C ASN A 81 -14.06 -8.58 -11.27
N PRO A 82 -15.00 -8.28 -12.16
CA PRO A 82 -15.07 -6.91 -12.69
C PRO A 82 -15.69 -5.98 -11.65
N ALA A 83 -15.31 -4.72 -11.71
CA ALA A 83 -15.86 -3.71 -10.81
C ALA A 83 -16.62 -2.69 -11.64
N ASN A 84 -17.78 -2.28 -11.16
CA ASN A 84 -18.56 -1.25 -11.81
C ASN A 84 -18.61 0.02 -10.98
N VAL A 85 -18.17 -0.04 -9.75
CA VAL A 85 -18.16 1.12 -8.86
C VAL A 85 -16.78 1.17 -8.19
N VAL A 86 -16.48 2.30 -7.57
CA VAL A 86 -15.24 2.44 -6.84
C VAL A 86 -15.36 1.62 -5.56
N GLU A 87 -14.60 0.55 -5.49
CA GLU A 87 -14.61 -0.40 -4.37
C GLU A 87 -13.27 -1.12 -4.33
N ARG A 88 -13.04 -1.89 -3.27
CA ARG A 88 -11.78 -2.64 -3.16
C ARG A 88 -11.59 -3.53 -4.38
N GLY A 89 -10.43 -3.50 -4.95
CA GLY A 89 -10.09 -4.31 -6.13
C GLY A 89 -10.39 -3.62 -7.44
N ALA A 90 -11.02 -2.45 -7.42
CA ALA A 90 -11.33 -1.75 -8.66
C ALA A 90 -10.11 -0.97 -9.17
N VAL A 91 -9.97 -0.89 -10.48
CA VAL A 91 -9.04 0.04 -11.10
C VAL A 91 -9.87 1.22 -11.55
N VAL A 92 -9.53 2.41 -11.06
CA VAL A 92 -10.30 3.62 -11.31
C VAL A 92 -9.43 4.57 -12.13
N VAL A 93 -9.80 4.78 -13.37
CA VAL A 93 -9.04 5.65 -14.28
C VAL A 93 -9.69 7.02 -14.22
N THR A 94 -8.92 8.04 -13.86
CA THR A 94 -9.46 9.39 -13.80
C THR A 94 -8.67 10.29 -14.75
N ASN A 95 -9.14 11.51 -14.87
CA ASN A 95 -8.47 12.50 -15.71
C ASN A 95 -7.12 12.96 -15.13
N HIS A 96 -6.81 12.55 -13.89
CA HIS A 96 -5.51 12.90 -13.28
C HIS A 96 -4.64 11.68 -13.08
N ARG A 97 -5.14 10.66 -12.42
CA ARG A 97 -4.36 9.47 -12.08
C ARG A 97 -5.22 8.23 -12.20
N THR A 98 -4.56 7.10 -12.34
CA THR A 98 -5.22 5.81 -12.27
C THR A 98 -4.93 5.21 -10.91
N PHE A 99 -5.97 4.74 -10.23
CA PHE A 99 -5.86 4.19 -8.90
C PHE A 99 -6.25 2.73 -8.89
N PHE A 100 -5.58 1.95 -8.06
CA PHE A 100 -5.99 0.58 -7.77
C PHE A 100 -6.37 0.57 -6.29
N ILE A 101 -7.60 0.21 -5.99
CA ILE A 101 -8.13 0.34 -4.63
C ILE A 101 -7.75 -0.89 -3.80
N GLY A 102 -6.99 -0.66 -2.76
CA GLY A 102 -6.55 -1.73 -1.87
C GLY A 102 -5.54 -1.22 -0.86
N VAL A 103 -4.30 -1.09 -1.27
CA VAL A 103 -3.23 -0.66 -0.39
C VAL A 103 -2.58 0.57 -1.00
N SER A 104 -2.32 1.57 -0.18
CA SER A 104 -1.68 2.80 -0.66
C SER A 104 -0.29 2.53 -1.17
N SER A 105 0.05 3.10 -2.30
CA SER A 105 1.41 3.02 -2.83
C SER A 105 1.69 4.26 -3.65
N GLU A 106 2.99 4.56 -3.81
CA GLU A 106 3.37 5.77 -4.50
C GLU A 106 3.25 5.67 -5.99
N GLY A 107 2.93 4.55 -6.51
CA GLY A 107 2.78 4.39 -7.95
C GLY A 107 3.71 3.31 -8.46
N ILE A 108 3.14 2.44 -9.28
CA ILE A 108 3.91 1.41 -9.96
C ILE A 108 3.71 1.64 -11.43
N GLU A 109 4.76 1.38 -12.20
CA GLU A 109 4.69 1.58 -13.61
C GLU A 109 4.52 0.27 -14.31
N ILE A 110 3.48 0.14 -15.11
CA ILE A 110 3.19 -1.09 -15.86
C ILE A 110 2.84 -0.66 -17.27
N ASP A 111 3.57 -1.19 -18.24
CA ASP A 111 3.33 -0.89 -19.66
C ASP A 111 3.30 0.61 -19.93
N GLY A 112 4.17 1.34 -19.28
CA GLY A 112 4.26 2.78 -19.51
C GLY A 112 3.21 3.61 -18.80
N GLN A 113 2.33 2.98 -18.04
CA GLN A 113 1.29 3.70 -17.30
C GLN A 113 1.58 3.60 -15.81
N LYS A 114 1.34 4.70 -15.09
CA LYS A 114 1.59 4.73 -13.67
C LYS A 114 0.27 4.53 -12.94
N ILE A 115 0.26 3.57 -12.03
CA ILE A 115 -0.93 3.23 -11.26
C ILE A 115 -0.62 3.43 -9.79
N PHE A 116 -1.46 4.18 -9.10
CA PHE A 116 -1.26 4.48 -7.69
C PHE A 116 -2.18 3.63 -6.85
N GLY A 117 -1.66 3.06 -5.78
CA GLY A 117 -2.51 2.35 -4.84
C GLY A 117 -3.26 3.34 -3.97
N MET A 118 -4.52 3.05 -3.69
CA MET A 118 -5.32 3.87 -2.80
C MET A 118 -5.95 2.97 -1.76
N SER A 119 -5.69 3.27 -0.49
CA SER A 119 -6.27 2.52 0.61
C SER A 119 -7.72 2.95 0.81
N GLU A 120 -8.54 2.04 1.29
CA GLU A 120 -9.92 2.37 1.65
C GLU A 120 -9.97 3.34 2.83
N HIS A 121 -8.86 3.59 3.51
CA HIS A 121 -8.81 4.57 4.58
C HIS A 121 -8.38 5.94 4.09
N ALA A 122 -8.03 6.08 2.82
CA ALA A 122 -7.61 7.36 2.29
C ALA A 122 -8.77 8.34 2.22
N PRO A 123 -8.55 9.61 2.54
CA PRO A 123 -9.66 10.58 2.47
C PRO A 123 -10.28 10.68 1.09
N LEU A 124 -9.47 10.62 0.04
CA LEU A 124 -10.03 10.68 -1.32
C LEU A 124 -10.96 9.50 -1.59
N TYR A 125 -10.63 8.32 -1.06
CA TYR A 125 -11.48 7.16 -1.27
C TYR A 125 -12.86 7.39 -0.68
N SER A 126 -12.96 8.03 0.48
CA SER A 126 -14.27 8.24 1.09
C SER A 126 -15.15 9.12 0.22
N HIS A 127 -14.56 9.97 -0.61
CA HIS A 127 -15.33 10.80 -1.53
C HIS A 127 -15.66 10.05 -2.84
N MET A 128 -14.85 9.06 -3.22
CA MET A 128 -15.05 8.35 -4.47
C MET A 128 -15.85 7.07 -4.32
N LYS A 129 -15.92 6.53 -3.12
CA LYS A 129 -16.52 5.22 -2.89
C LYS A 129 -17.92 5.14 -3.48
N GLY A 130 -18.18 4.10 -4.21
CA GLY A 130 -19.51 3.85 -4.80
C GLY A 130 -19.81 4.63 -6.06
N HIS A 131 -18.93 5.52 -6.47
CA HIS A 131 -19.17 6.25 -7.71
C HIS A 131 -18.88 5.37 -8.93
N ARG A 132 -19.37 5.79 -10.07
CA ARG A 132 -19.32 5.00 -11.28
C ARG A 132 -18.62 5.75 -12.38
N LYS A 133 -18.33 5.05 -13.47
CA LYS A 133 -17.76 5.67 -14.66
C LYS A 133 -18.66 6.82 -15.10
N GLY A 134 -18.06 7.94 -15.40
CA GLY A 134 -18.76 9.14 -15.80
C GLY A 134 -19.00 10.12 -14.66
N ASP A 135 -18.88 9.67 -13.41
CA ASP A 135 -19.10 10.55 -12.28
C ASP A 135 -17.88 11.45 -12.08
N SER A 136 -18.07 12.54 -11.39
CA SER A 136 -16.95 13.38 -11.00
C SER A 136 -17.01 13.61 -9.51
N VAL A 137 -15.83 13.78 -8.91
CA VAL A 137 -15.69 13.94 -7.47
C VAL A 137 -14.69 15.06 -7.26
N GLU A 138 -15.03 15.98 -6.37
CA GLU A 138 -14.10 17.05 -6.05
C GLU A 138 -13.49 16.81 -4.69
N TYR A 139 -12.18 16.88 -4.61
CA TYR A 139 -11.49 16.70 -3.36
C TYR A 139 -10.24 17.59 -3.36
N ASN A 140 -10.11 18.39 -2.31
CA ASN A 140 -8.93 19.23 -2.13
C ASN A 140 -8.70 20.12 -3.35
N LYS A 141 -9.78 20.72 -3.83
CA LYS A 141 -9.77 21.66 -4.97
C LYS A 141 -9.40 21.00 -6.30
N THR A 142 -9.37 19.69 -6.36
CA THR A 142 -9.11 18.97 -7.60
C THR A 142 -10.37 18.22 -8.00
N ARG A 143 -10.75 18.35 -9.25
CA ARG A 143 -11.92 17.64 -9.76
C ARG A 143 -11.46 16.40 -10.49
N TYR A 144 -11.88 15.25 -10.00
CA TYR A 144 -11.55 13.97 -10.61
C TYR A 144 -12.76 13.50 -11.41
N VAL A 145 -12.56 13.25 -12.68
CA VAL A 145 -13.60 12.69 -13.52
C VAL A 145 -13.26 11.23 -13.75
N ILE A 146 -14.18 10.34 -13.38
CA ILE A 146 -13.93 8.91 -13.50
C ILE A 146 -14.18 8.50 -14.94
N GLU A 147 -13.10 8.20 -15.63
CA GLU A 147 -13.16 7.89 -17.06
C GLU A 147 -13.40 6.41 -17.32
N ASP A 148 -12.98 5.55 -16.41
CA ASP A 148 -13.17 4.12 -16.56
C ASP A 148 -13.05 3.47 -15.20
N ILE A 149 -13.74 2.34 -15.04
CA ILE A 149 -13.61 1.49 -13.84
C ILE A 149 -13.68 0.06 -14.32
N TYR A 150 -12.78 -0.75 -13.78
CA TYR A 150 -12.84 -2.19 -14.09
C TYR A 150 -12.21 -3.02 -12.98
#